data_4918dc9dc0dba55318e3ae6fb2a889b3
#
_entry.id   4918dc9dc0dba55318e3ae6fb2a889b3
#
_cell.length_a   1.000
_cell.length_b   1.000
_cell.length_c   1.000
_cell.angle_alpha   90.00
_cell.angle_beta   90.00
_cell.angle_gamma   90.00
#
_symmetry.space_group_name_H-M   'P 1'
#
loop_
_entity.id
_entity.type
_entity.pdbx_description
1 polymer ?
#
loop_
_entity_poly.entity_id
_entity_poly.type
_entity_poly.pdbx_seq_one_letter_code
_entity_poly.pdbx_strand_id
1 'polypeptide(L)'
;MSFSYSIYCRQKKEGIALIHDSQPFLTQESSMNAKCSGLVCRDCGTKLAESEFSLTCPICGAPMRVDFPAEAIRDALKDGMPAYDDRSYLYQWRSILPISDESLIARVTLGETETPLLRSNRYGQSRGIADLYFKVEQGPTLSLKDRGTSLCVLKAIEQGCHTVCLSSSGNNAASISAYGSRAGLRPVVFVQKQVSAAKISKSLVYGGTVIRIDGDMAAASRICKEMVQEKGWYQCGGPNPYRVAGKRTFAYGIVQQLGRAPDTILIPCGGGAGMVAAFDGFSEMLAAGIIDHMPRIVGVQLTACNPIATAFREGKDTVVPIEKKPSLSDAIMNNNPHWGKYCLQAARSTGGTMLEVSDEDFLRTIRELGRTEGIFVEPAGAVTVAALDKLIRTPGFEQPGVTVCNLTGHGLNAPQVATREDEYPDVVAPSVEAVEARLQDIGQI
;
A
#
# COMPACT_ATOMS: atom_id res chain seq x y z
N MET A 1 39.49 1.36 -24.89
CA MET A 1 38.65 1.96 -25.96
C MET A 1 37.47 2.64 -25.27
N SER A 2 37.54 3.96 -25.18
CA SER A 2 36.52 4.79 -24.54
C SER A 2 35.51 5.20 -25.60
N PHE A 3 34.24 4.90 -25.41
CA PHE A 3 33.14 5.45 -26.20
C PHE A 3 32.49 6.60 -25.45
N SER A 4 32.78 7.79 -25.92
CA SER A 4 32.15 9.05 -25.53
C SER A 4 30.89 9.24 -26.40
N TYR A 5 29.70 9.27 -25.77
CA TYR A 5 28.46 9.73 -26.44
C TYR A 5 28.17 11.16 -26.06
N SER A 6 28.49 12.07 -26.97
CA SER A 6 28.04 13.45 -26.96
C SER A 6 26.71 13.54 -27.73
N ILE A 7 25.61 13.86 -27.07
CA ILE A 7 24.34 14.15 -27.73
C ILE A 7 24.17 15.66 -27.77
N TYR A 8 24.27 16.22 -28.96
CA TYR A 8 23.96 17.60 -29.30
C TYR A 8 22.44 17.83 -29.27
N CYS A 9 21.98 18.69 -28.38
CA CYS A 9 20.62 19.20 -28.42
C CYS A 9 20.57 20.46 -29.35
N ARG A 10 20.06 20.29 -30.56
CA ARG A 10 19.72 21.44 -31.44
C ARG A 10 18.34 21.96 -31.08
N GLN A 11 18.28 23.17 -30.58
CA GLN A 11 17.06 23.95 -30.46
C GLN A 11 16.50 24.26 -31.86
N LYS A 12 15.26 23.84 -32.17
CA LYS A 12 14.40 24.47 -33.14
C LYS A 12 13.32 25.25 -32.40
N LYS A 13 13.39 26.57 -32.54
CA LYS A 13 12.31 27.50 -32.22
C LYS A 13 11.27 27.36 -33.33
N GLU A 14 10.14 26.78 -33.04
CA GLU A 14 8.89 27.00 -33.78
C GLU A 14 7.79 27.24 -32.75
N GLY A 15 7.05 28.35 -32.98
CA GLY A 15 6.11 28.91 -32.04
C GLY A 15 4.89 28.04 -31.84
N ILE A 16 4.67 27.65 -30.57
CA ILE A 16 3.38 27.16 -30.11
C ILE A 16 2.65 28.38 -29.54
N ALA A 17 1.58 28.77 -30.22
CA ALA A 17 0.66 29.80 -29.76
C ALA A 17 0.11 29.40 -28.40
N LEU A 18 0.41 30.21 -27.38
CA LEU A 18 -0.24 30.16 -26.08
C LEU A 18 -1.71 30.57 -26.28
N ILE A 19 -2.60 29.60 -26.29
CA ILE A 19 -4.02 29.88 -26.14
C ILE A 19 -4.21 30.20 -24.64
N HIS A 20 -4.26 31.51 -24.37
CA HIS A 20 -4.80 32.04 -23.13
C HIS A 20 -6.33 31.92 -23.20
N ASP A 21 -6.87 30.79 -22.73
CA ASP A 21 -8.29 30.68 -22.42
C ASP A 21 -8.45 30.80 -20.90
N SER A 22 -8.55 32.06 -20.47
CA SER A 22 -9.02 32.42 -19.12
C SER A 22 -10.57 32.51 -19.17
N GLN A 23 -11.21 31.33 -19.22
CA GLN A 23 -12.62 31.24 -18.81
C GLN A 23 -12.66 30.77 -17.35
N PRO A 24 -13.45 31.47 -16.49
CA PRO A 24 -13.70 30.96 -15.15
C PRO A 24 -14.46 29.65 -15.30
N PHE A 25 -13.85 28.53 -14.86
CA PHE A 25 -14.56 27.28 -14.73
C PHE A 25 -15.77 27.52 -13.82
N LEU A 26 -16.95 27.48 -14.42
CA LEU A 26 -18.19 27.30 -13.71
C LEU A 26 -18.00 26.08 -12.80
N THR A 27 -18.09 26.32 -11.50
CA THR A 27 -18.23 25.30 -10.48
C THR A 27 -19.55 24.56 -10.77
N GLN A 28 -19.50 23.52 -11.62
CA GLN A 28 -20.45 22.45 -11.47
C GLN A 28 -20.19 21.89 -10.08
N GLU A 29 -21.16 22.06 -9.17
CA GLU A 29 -21.22 21.27 -7.97
C GLU A 29 -21.21 19.80 -8.39
N SER A 30 -20.01 19.20 -8.44
CA SER A 30 -19.87 17.77 -8.61
C SER A 30 -20.48 17.17 -7.34
N SER A 31 -21.74 16.72 -7.43
CA SER A 31 -22.35 16.00 -6.34
C SER A 31 -21.50 14.75 -6.10
N MET A 32 -20.74 14.74 -5.00
CA MET A 32 -20.18 13.51 -4.47
C MET A 32 -21.29 12.45 -4.49
N ASN A 33 -20.97 11.22 -4.91
CA ASN A 33 -21.92 10.10 -4.80
C ASN A 33 -22.67 10.27 -3.48
N ALA A 34 -23.99 10.36 -3.49
CA ALA A 34 -24.86 10.77 -2.38
C ALA A 34 -24.59 10.06 -1.02
N LYS A 35 -23.62 9.13 -1.03
CA LYS A 35 -23.20 8.25 0.05
C LYS A 35 -21.98 8.74 0.85
N CYS A 36 -21.21 9.73 0.34
CA CYS A 36 -20.06 10.32 1.04
C CYS A 36 -20.38 11.74 1.45
N SER A 37 -20.13 12.11 2.72
CA SER A 37 -20.48 13.43 3.28
C SER A 37 -19.28 14.40 3.31
N GLY A 38 -18.16 14.09 2.67
CA GLY A 38 -16.95 14.92 2.64
C GLY A 38 -15.80 14.31 3.41
N LEU A 39 -15.02 15.18 4.03
CA LEU A 39 -13.88 14.78 4.86
C LEU A 39 -14.16 15.10 6.34
N VAL A 40 -13.67 14.26 7.24
CA VAL A 40 -13.77 14.49 8.68
C VAL A 40 -12.42 14.32 9.34
N CYS A 41 -12.08 15.21 10.26
CA CYS A 41 -10.87 15.12 11.05
C CYS A 41 -10.89 13.91 11.98
N ARG A 42 -9.80 13.15 12.01
CA ARG A 42 -9.69 11.96 12.87
C ARG A 42 -9.63 12.26 14.36
N ASP A 43 -9.20 13.48 14.74
CA ASP A 43 -9.03 13.85 16.15
C ASP A 43 -10.18 14.73 16.66
N CYS A 44 -10.44 15.87 16.01
CA CYS A 44 -11.38 16.86 16.52
C CYS A 44 -12.76 16.80 15.86
N GLY A 45 -12.97 15.92 14.87
CA GLY A 45 -14.27 15.76 14.20
C GLY A 45 -14.67 16.91 13.26
N THR A 46 -13.80 17.90 13.01
CA THR A 46 -14.06 18.97 12.04
C THR A 46 -14.40 18.38 10.68
N LYS A 47 -15.51 18.79 10.09
CA LYS A 47 -15.96 18.37 8.76
C LYS A 47 -15.57 19.39 7.71
N LEU A 48 -15.15 18.92 6.55
CA LEU A 48 -14.88 19.69 5.35
C LEU A 48 -15.71 19.15 4.19
N ALA A 49 -16.24 20.04 3.38
CA ALA A 49 -16.81 19.65 2.10
C ALA A 49 -15.72 19.11 1.16
N GLU A 50 -16.11 18.37 0.12
CA GLU A 50 -15.16 17.86 -0.85
C GLU A 50 -14.38 18.96 -1.59
N SER A 51 -15.05 20.08 -1.85
CA SER A 51 -14.46 21.29 -2.45
C SER A 51 -13.37 21.95 -1.59
N GLU A 52 -13.37 21.66 -0.28
CA GLU A 52 -12.41 22.17 0.70
C GLU A 52 -11.29 21.14 0.99
N PHE A 53 -10.90 20.36 -0.01
CA PHE A 53 -9.93 19.29 0.16
C PHE A 53 -8.67 19.73 0.89
N SER A 54 -8.34 19.01 1.97
CA SER A 54 -7.11 19.15 2.70
C SER A 54 -6.57 17.79 3.18
N LEU A 55 -5.26 17.64 3.20
CA LEU A 55 -4.61 16.43 3.72
C LEU A 55 -4.72 16.34 5.24
N THR A 56 -4.72 17.50 5.91
CA THR A 56 -4.76 17.64 7.36
C THR A 56 -5.83 18.63 7.78
N CYS A 57 -6.35 18.46 8.98
CA CYS A 57 -7.35 19.34 9.54
C CYS A 57 -6.82 20.78 9.70
N PRO A 58 -7.53 21.80 9.21
CA PRO A 58 -7.10 23.21 9.36
C PRO A 58 -7.12 23.69 10.81
N ILE A 59 -7.85 23.00 11.70
CA ILE A 59 -8.01 23.39 13.10
C ILE A 59 -6.92 22.76 13.98
N CYS A 60 -6.67 21.43 13.88
CA CYS A 60 -5.76 20.73 14.80
C CYS A 60 -4.57 20.05 14.10
N GLY A 61 -4.46 20.12 12.75
CA GLY A 61 -3.36 19.53 12.01
C GLY A 61 -3.40 18.00 11.85
N ALA A 62 -4.38 17.31 12.47
CA ALA A 62 -4.51 15.86 12.36
C ALA A 62 -4.92 15.41 10.95
N PRO A 63 -4.63 14.17 10.55
CA PRO A 63 -5.06 13.63 9.26
C PRO A 63 -6.59 13.65 9.11
N MET A 64 -7.04 13.92 7.88
CA MET A 64 -8.44 13.78 7.51
C MET A 64 -8.74 12.32 7.11
N ARG A 65 -10.01 11.92 7.20
CA ARG A 65 -10.55 10.69 6.61
C ARG A 65 -11.78 11.02 5.76
N VAL A 66 -12.09 10.16 4.81
CA VAL A 66 -13.35 10.24 4.08
C VAL A 66 -14.48 9.86 5.03
N ASP A 67 -15.54 10.67 5.05
CA ASP A 67 -16.71 10.45 5.93
C ASP A 67 -17.79 9.65 5.19
N PHE A 68 -17.90 8.36 5.55
CA PHE A 68 -18.98 7.48 5.07
C PHE A 68 -19.90 7.14 6.24
N PRO A 69 -21.12 7.68 6.25
CA PRO A 69 -22.13 7.27 7.22
C PRO A 69 -22.42 5.76 7.14
N ALA A 70 -22.62 5.12 8.28
CA ALA A 70 -22.90 3.68 8.34
C ALA A 70 -24.16 3.29 7.51
N GLU A 71 -25.16 4.15 7.50
CA GLU A 71 -26.38 3.98 6.70
C GLU A 71 -26.05 3.93 5.21
N ALA A 72 -25.16 4.81 4.74
CA ALA A 72 -24.76 4.85 3.34
C ALA A 72 -24.01 3.56 2.90
N ILE A 73 -23.19 3.01 3.77
CA ILE A 73 -22.53 1.71 3.54
C ILE A 73 -23.55 0.58 3.54
N ARG A 74 -24.48 0.58 4.52
CA ARG A 74 -25.54 -0.42 4.61
C ARG A 74 -26.42 -0.41 3.36
N ASP A 75 -26.85 0.77 2.91
CA ASP A 75 -27.67 0.91 1.70
C ASP A 75 -26.91 0.50 0.43
N ALA A 76 -25.62 0.79 0.36
CA ALA A 76 -24.78 0.42 -0.76
C ALA A 76 -24.59 -1.10 -0.90
N LEU A 77 -24.66 -1.82 0.22
CA LEU A 77 -24.38 -3.27 0.31
C LEU A 77 -25.60 -4.08 0.80
N LYS A 78 -26.82 -3.48 0.78
CA LYS A 78 -28.06 -4.12 1.25
C LYS A 78 -28.41 -5.43 0.51
N ASP A 79 -28.01 -5.53 -0.77
CA ASP A 79 -28.24 -6.69 -1.63
C ASP A 79 -27.03 -7.65 -1.59
N GLY A 80 -26.11 -7.47 -0.64
CA GLY A 80 -24.88 -8.25 -0.48
C GLY A 80 -23.64 -7.54 -1.02
N MET A 81 -22.50 -8.24 -0.96
CA MET A 81 -21.26 -7.73 -1.54
C MET A 81 -21.39 -7.66 -3.07
N PRO A 82 -20.82 -6.62 -3.72
CA PRO A 82 -20.92 -6.50 -5.18
C PRO A 82 -20.26 -7.70 -5.86
N ALA A 83 -20.78 -8.10 -7.03
CA ALA A 83 -20.13 -9.10 -7.86
C ALA A 83 -18.71 -8.65 -8.24
N TYR A 84 -17.82 -9.61 -8.50
CA TYR A 84 -16.49 -9.30 -9.04
C TYR A 84 -16.63 -8.57 -10.38
N ASP A 85 -15.88 -7.48 -10.53
CA ASP A 85 -15.85 -6.72 -11.78
C ASP A 85 -14.48 -6.95 -12.43
N ASP A 86 -14.48 -7.51 -13.62
CA ASP A 86 -13.27 -7.87 -14.37
C ASP A 86 -12.56 -6.65 -14.98
N ARG A 87 -13.22 -5.48 -14.97
CA ARG A 87 -12.63 -4.22 -15.44
C ARG A 87 -11.68 -3.61 -14.41
N SER A 88 -12.12 -3.51 -13.15
CA SER A 88 -11.27 -3.12 -12.03
C SER A 88 -12.01 -3.16 -10.68
N TYR A 89 -11.24 -3.18 -9.58
CA TYR A 89 -11.83 -3.03 -8.24
C TYR A 89 -12.41 -1.61 -8.02
N LEU A 90 -12.00 -0.58 -8.75
CA LEU A 90 -12.65 0.74 -8.69
C LEU A 90 -14.11 0.65 -9.16
N TYR A 91 -14.37 -0.08 -10.24
CA TYR A 91 -15.75 -0.36 -10.68
C TYR A 91 -16.49 -1.23 -9.68
N GLN A 92 -15.85 -2.27 -9.15
CA GLN A 92 -16.43 -3.18 -8.17
C GLN A 92 -16.88 -2.44 -6.91
N TRP A 93 -16.03 -1.60 -6.36
CA TRP A 93 -16.26 -0.92 -5.08
C TRP A 93 -16.76 0.51 -5.22
N ARG A 94 -17.16 0.98 -6.41
CA ARG A 94 -17.57 2.36 -6.65
C ARG A 94 -18.66 2.86 -5.70
N SER A 95 -19.57 1.98 -5.28
CA SER A 95 -20.66 2.33 -4.37
C SER A 95 -20.22 2.71 -2.95
N ILE A 96 -19.01 2.31 -2.55
CA ILE A 96 -18.41 2.62 -1.25
C ILE A 96 -17.13 3.46 -1.36
N LEU A 97 -16.77 3.92 -2.56
CA LEU A 97 -15.64 4.82 -2.79
C LEU A 97 -16.14 6.25 -3.06
N PRO A 98 -15.36 7.29 -2.69
CA PRO A 98 -15.72 8.70 -2.89
C PRO A 98 -15.48 9.11 -4.35
N ILE A 99 -16.15 8.45 -5.28
CA ILE A 99 -16.05 8.71 -6.72
C ILE A 99 -17.26 9.55 -7.13
N SER A 100 -17.02 10.77 -7.62
CA SER A 100 -18.06 11.69 -8.05
C SER A 100 -18.42 11.47 -9.52
N ASP A 101 -17.44 11.13 -10.35
CA ASP A 101 -17.62 10.83 -11.77
C ASP A 101 -17.08 9.44 -12.12
N GLU A 102 -17.98 8.45 -12.21
CA GLU A 102 -17.64 7.07 -12.55
C GLU A 102 -17.06 6.92 -13.97
N SER A 103 -17.33 7.88 -14.89
CA SER A 103 -16.79 7.84 -16.25
C SER A 103 -15.26 7.98 -16.27
N LEU A 104 -14.68 8.58 -15.25
CA LEU A 104 -13.23 8.76 -15.10
C LEU A 104 -12.49 7.47 -14.73
N ILE A 105 -13.21 6.44 -14.23
CA ILE A 105 -12.58 5.16 -13.85
C ILE A 105 -11.84 4.56 -15.04
N ALA A 106 -12.45 4.53 -16.22
CA ALA A 106 -11.84 3.99 -17.44
C ALA A 106 -10.53 4.68 -17.83
N ARG A 107 -10.39 5.96 -17.49
CA ARG A 107 -9.19 6.75 -17.74
C ARG A 107 -8.04 6.40 -16.80
N VAL A 108 -8.36 5.95 -15.59
CA VAL A 108 -7.40 5.70 -14.50
C VAL A 108 -6.98 4.23 -14.42
N THR A 109 -7.93 3.31 -14.57
CA THR A 109 -7.69 1.88 -14.33
C THR A 109 -6.61 1.29 -15.24
N LEU A 110 -5.82 0.37 -14.66
CA LEU A 110 -4.85 -0.49 -15.33
C LEU A 110 -5.37 -1.95 -15.41
N GLY A 111 -6.68 -2.16 -15.19
CA GLY A 111 -7.29 -3.50 -15.17
C GLY A 111 -7.03 -4.24 -13.83
N GLU A 112 -6.79 -3.49 -12.75
CA GLU A 112 -6.64 -4.06 -11.42
C GLU A 112 -7.96 -4.67 -10.94
N THR A 113 -7.98 -5.99 -10.75
CA THR A 113 -9.13 -6.73 -10.21
C THR A 113 -8.94 -7.05 -8.72
N GLU A 114 -9.95 -7.66 -8.10
CA GLU A 114 -9.84 -8.08 -6.71
C GLU A 114 -8.73 -9.13 -6.55
N THR A 115 -7.86 -8.91 -5.58
CA THR A 115 -6.70 -9.76 -5.32
C THR A 115 -7.09 -11.04 -4.60
N PRO A 116 -6.39 -12.17 -4.84
CA PRO A 116 -6.78 -13.44 -4.26
C PRO A 116 -6.57 -13.52 -2.76
N LEU A 117 -7.45 -14.26 -2.08
CA LEU A 117 -7.30 -14.73 -0.72
C LEU A 117 -7.07 -16.24 -0.75
N LEU A 118 -5.85 -16.67 -0.52
CA LEU A 118 -5.44 -18.06 -0.62
C LEU A 118 -5.43 -18.72 0.77
N ARG A 119 -6.10 -19.85 0.92
CA ARG A 119 -5.98 -20.68 2.13
C ARG A 119 -4.62 -21.38 2.12
N SER A 120 -3.94 -21.38 3.25
CA SER A 120 -2.69 -22.12 3.41
C SER A 120 -2.89 -23.62 3.30
N ASN A 121 -2.06 -24.28 2.51
CA ASN A 121 -2.07 -25.72 2.38
C ASN A 121 -1.17 -26.43 3.41
N ARG A 122 0.08 -25.98 3.54
CA ARG A 122 1.11 -26.66 4.34
C ARG A 122 1.71 -25.78 5.42
N TYR A 123 1.88 -24.49 5.15
CA TYR A 123 2.55 -23.54 6.05
C TYR A 123 1.78 -23.40 7.39
N GLY A 124 0.46 -23.23 7.32
CA GLY A 124 -0.40 -23.13 8.52
C GLY A 124 -0.42 -24.42 9.33
N GLN A 125 -0.54 -25.57 8.66
CA GLN A 125 -0.53 -26.87 9.31
C GLN A 125 0.74 -27.12 10.13
N SER A 126 1.91 -26.76 9.59
CA SER A 126 3.20 -26.92 10.28
C SER A 126 3.32 -26.09 11.56
N ARG A 127 2.43 -25.12 11.77
CA ARG A 127 2.39 -24.20 12.92
C ARG A 127 1.13 -24.37 13.79
N GLY A 128 0.28 -25.34 13.47
CA GLY A 128 -0.97 -25.59 14.20
C GLY A 128 -2.04 -24.51 13.99
N ILE A 129 -1.94 -23.71 12.92
CA ILE A 129 -2.92 -22.70 12.55
C ILE A 129 -3.79 -23.28 11.43
N ALA A 130 -4.97 -23.81 11.79
CA ALA A 130 -5.83 -24.54 10.87
C ALA A 130 -6.43 -23.67 9.76
N ASP A 131 -6.81 -22.43 10.08
CA ASP A 131 -7.49 -21.50 9.18
C ASP A 131 -6.63 -20.26 8.93
N LEU A 132 -5.48 -20.51 8.29
CA LEU A 132 -4.56 -19.47 7.82
C LEU A 132 -4.83 -19.12 6.36
N TYR A 133 -4.90 -17.82 6.08
CA TYR A 133 -5.11 -17.28 4.74
C TYR A 133 -4.08 -16.20 4.41
N PHE A 134 -3.76 -16.08 3.13
CA PHE A 134 -2.87 -15.07 2.56
C PHE A 134 -3.67 -14.16 1.63
N LYS A 135 -3.81 -12.88 1.99
CA LYS A 135 -4.32 -11.84 1.08
C LYS A 135 -3.17 -11.36 0.22
N VAL A 136 -3.14 -11.78 -1.04
CA VAL A 136 -2.00 -11.61 -1.95
C VAL A 136 -2.18 -10.33 -2.77
N GLU A 137 -1.70 -9.19 -2.27
CA GLU A 137 -1.86 -7.87 -2.87
C GLU A 137 -0.83 -7.62 -3.98
N GLN A 138 -1.12 -8.13 -5.17
CA GLN A 138 -0.27 -8.06 -6.36
C GLN A 138 -1.04 -7.44 -7.54
N GLY A 139 -1.35 -6.14 -7.43
CA GLY A 139 -1.95 -5.37 -8.52
C GLY A 139 -0.99 -5.13 -9.70
N PRO A 140 -1.35 -4.30 -10.69
CA PRO A 140 -0.55 -4.03 -11.90
C PRO A 140 0.87 -3.58 -11.64
N THR A 141 1.13 -2.84 -10.55
CA THR A 141 2.49 -2.46 -10.15
C THR A 141 3.10 -3.39 -9.09
N LEU A 142 2.47 -4.55 -8.86
CA LEU A 142 2.88 -5.62 -7.98
C LEU A 142 2.83 -5.25 -6.48
N SER A 143 1.90 -4.38 -6.06
CA SER A 143 1.75 -4.06 -4.63
C SER A 143 0.38 -3.49 -4.26
N LEU A 144 0.03 -3.59 -2.95
CA LEU A 144 -1.13 -2.95 -2.31
C LEU A 144 -1.25 -1.44 -2.61
N LYS A 145 -0.17 -0.79 -3.05
CA LYS A 145 -0.18 0.67 -3.28
C LYS A 145 -1.17 1.07 -4.36
N ASP A 146 -1.43 0.19 -5.30
CA ASP A 146 -2.34 0.41 -6.42
C ASP A 146 -3.76 0.78 -5.96
N ARG A 147 -4.28 0.12 -4.92
CA ARG A 147 -5.60 0.42 -4.35
C ARG A 147 -5.76 1.88 -3.91
N GLY A 148 -4.74 2.42 -3.25
CA GLY A 148 -4.80 3.81 -2.80
C GLY A 148 -4.39 4.81 -3.88
N THR A 149 -3.51 4.43 -4.78
CA THR A 149 -2.99 5.33 -5.82
C THR A 149 -4.01 5.57 -6.92
N SER A 150 -4.71 4.53 -7.39
CA SER A 150 -5.76 4.66 -8.40
C SER A 150 -6.84 5.66 -7.98
N LEU A 151 -7.33 5.55 -6.74
CA LEU A 151 -8.32 6.49 -6.21
C LEU A 151 -7.74 7.90 -6.05
N CYS A 152 -6.48 8.05 -5.59
CA CYS A 152 -5.83 9.37 -5.52
C CYS A 152 -5.71 10.03 -6.88
N VAL A 153 -5.35 9.28 -7.91
CA VAL A 153 -5.22 9.80 -9.29
C VAL A 153 -6.60 10.19 -9.83
N LEU A 154 -7.63 9.38 -9.58
CA LEU A 154 -9.00 9.72 -9.95
C LEU A 154 -9.44 11.03 -9.30
N LYS A 155 -9.23 11.18 -7.99
CA LYS A 155 -9.55 12.42 -7.24
C LYS A 155 -8.75 13.62 -7.73
N ALA A 156 -7.49 13.43 -8.16
CA ALA A 156 -6.71 14.50 -8.77
C ALA A 156 -7.34 15.02 -10.07
N ILE A 157 -7.89 14.11 -10.90
CA ILE A 157 -8.60 14.50 -12.12
C ILE A 157 -9.90 15.22 -11.79
N GLU A 158 -10.70 14.71 -10.84
CA GLU A 158 -11.96 15.36 -10.39
C GLU A 158 -11.72 16.77 -9.86
N GLN A 159 -10.54 17.03 -9.27
CA GLN A 159 -10.13 18.36 -8.79
C GLN A 159 -9.43 19.20 -9.86
N GLY A 160 -9.42 18.78 -11.12
CA GLY A 160 -8.81 19.51 -12.22
C GLY A 160 -7.27 19.60 -12.17
N CYS A 161 -6.60 18.76 -11.38
CA CYS A 161 -5.15 18.76 -11.28
C CYS A 161 -4.51 18.06 -12.49
N HIS A 162 -3.41 18.61 -12.98
CA HIS A 162 -2.64 18.04 -14.10
C HIS A 162 -1.32 17.37 -13.65
N THR A 163 -0.92 17.57 -12.41
CA THR A 163 0.31 17.01 -11.85
C THR A 163 0.02 16.34 -10.52
N VAL A 164 0.47 15.09 -10.41
CA VAL A 164 0.41 14.30 -9.17
C VAL A 164 1.82 14.09 -8.64
N CYS A 165 2.02 14.18 -7.34
CA CYS A 165 3.36 14.05 -6.78
C CYS A 165 3.39 13.31 -5.44
N LEU A 166 4.58 12.81 -5.12
CA LEU A 166 4.90 12.29 -3.80
C LEU A 166 6.41 12.19 -3.58
N SER A 167 6.80 11.97 -2.32
CA SER A 167 8.17 11.61 -1.94
C SER A 167 8.23 10.13 -1.59
N SER A 168 8.89 9.33 -2.43
CA SER A 168 9.11 7.89 -2.23
C SER A 168 10.02 7.32 -3.32
N SER A 169 10.82 6.31 -3.01
CA SER A 169 11.65 5.60 -4.01
C SER A 169 11.19 4.16 -4.31
N GLY A 170 10.13 3.68 -3.65
CA GLY A 170 9.66 2.28 -3.76
C GLY A 170 8.29 2.15 -4.43
N ASN A 171 7.51 1.17 -3.96
CA ASN A 171 6.21 0.78 -4.54
C ASN A 171 5.22 1.95 -4.72
N ASN A 172 5.25 2.97 -3.84
CA ASN A 172 4.40 4.15 -4.03
C ASN A 172 4.81 4.97 -5.26
N ALA A 173 6.10 5.13 -5.48
CA ALA A 173 6.63 5.87 -6.63
C ALA A 173 6.28 5.16 -7.94
N ALA A 174 6.47 3.85 -7.99
CA ALA A 174 6.09 3.03 -9.14
C ALA A 174 4.59 3.15 -9.44
N SER A 175 3.75 2.99 -8.42
CA SER A 175 2.30 3.04 -8.56
C SER A 175 1.80 4.41 -9.05
N ILE A 176 2.26 5.54 -8.46
CA ILE A 176 1.82 6.87 -8.92
C ILE A 176 2.30 7.16 -10.35
N SER A 177 3.50 6.70 -10.71
CA SER A 177 4.01 6.88 -12.07
C SER A 177 3.15 6.13 -13.08
N ALA A 178 2.76 4.88 -12.79
CA ALA A 178 1.93 4.08 -13.67
C ALA A 178 0.52 4.67 -13.84
N TYR A 179 -0.20 4.88 -12.74
CA TYR A 179 -1.58 5.40 -12.78
C TYR A 179 -1.66 6.85 -13.25
N GLY A 180 -0.71 7.70 -12.84
CA GLY A 180 -0.64 9.09 -13.29
C GLY A 180 -0.41 9.19 -14.80
N SER A 181 0.53 8.44 -15.35
CA SER A 181 0.80 8.39 -16.80
C SER A 181 -0.38 7.80 -17.56
N ARG A 182 -1.00 6.70 -17.06
CA ARG A 182 -2.21 6.13 -17.65
C ARG A 182 -3.34 7.15 -17.76
N ALA A 183 -3.50 7.96 -16.73
CA ALA A 183 -4.53 9.00 -16.65
C ALA A 183 -4.22 10.27 -17.48
N GLY A 184 -3.03 10.36 -18.09
CA GLY A 184 -2.57 11.55 -18.82
C GLY A 184 -2.17 12.71 -17.90
N LEU A 185 -1.88 12.44 -16.62
CA LEU A 185 -1.31 13.40 -15.70
C LEU A 185 0.23 13.37 -15.74
N ARG A 186 0.88 14.33 -15.12
CA ARG A 186 2.33 14.39 -14.94
C ARG A 186 2.71 13.85 -13.56
N PRO A 187 3.20 12.60 -13.42
CA PRO A 187 3.68 12.09 -12.15
C PRO A 187 5.08 12.63 -11.86
N VAL A 188 5.24 13.25 -10.69
CA VAL A 188 6.52 13.77 -10.18
C VAL A 188 6.88 13.05 -8.88
N VAL A 189 8.06 12.46 -8.85
CA VAL A 189 8.55 11.65 -7.72
C VAL A 189 9.81 12.28 -7.15
N PHE A 190 9.76 12.67 -5.87
CA PHE A 190 10.91 13.21 -5.16
C PHE A 190 11.61 12.10 -4.39
N VAL A 191 12.93 11.98 -4.57
CA VAL A 191 13.75 10.96 -3.93
C VAL A 191 15.03 11.55 -3.34
N GLN A 192 15.61 10.84 -2.39
CA GLN A 192 16.88 11.21 -1.79
C GLN A 192 18.07 11.01 -2.78
N LYS A 193 19.19 11.69 -2.53
CA LYS A 193 20.40 11.65 -3.37
C LYS A 193 20.92 10.24 -3.61
N GLN A 194 20.97 9.40 -2.57
CA GLN A 194 21.59 8.07 -2.59
C GLN A 194 20.67 6.94 -3.09
N VAL A 195 19.55 7.29 -3.75
CA VAL A 195 18.66 6.27 -4.31
C VAL A 195 19.36 5.49 -5.45
N SER A 196 19.28 4.17 -5.44
CA SER A 196 19.81 3.35 -6.51
C SER A 196 18.94 3.41 -7.78
N ALA A 197 19.56 3.25 -8.95
CA ALA A 197 18.85 3.23 -10.22
C ALA A 197 17.79 2.11 -10.27
N ALA A 198 18.07 0.94 -9.70
CA ALA A 198 17.13 -0.17 -9.62
C ALA A 198 15.82 0.19 -8.90
N LYS A 199 15.89 1.00 -7.82
CA LYS A 199 14.70 1.41 -7.07
C LYS A 199 13.78 2.37 -7.82
N ILE A 200 14.33 3.20 -8.70
CA ILE A 200 13.56 4.19 -9.48
C ILE A 200 13.23 3.73 -10.89
N SER A 201 13.76 2.58 -11.33
CA SER A 201 13.60 2.08 -12.71
C SER A 201 12.14 1.95 -13.12
N LYS A 202 11.28 1.39 -12.26
CA LYS A 202 9.85 1.28 -12.53
C LYS A 202 9.20 2.66 -12.73
N SER A 203 9.52 3.64 -11.87
CA SER A 203 8.98 4.99 -12.00
C SER A 203 9.37 5.66 -13.32
N LEU A 204 10.63 5.48 -13.73
CA LEU A 204 11.14 6.00 -15.01
C LEU A 204 10.47 5.33 -16.21
N VAL A 205 10.35 4.00 -16.20
CA VAL A 205 9.69 3.23 -17.28
C VAL A 205 8.22 3.61 -17.41
N TYR A 206 7.53 3.85 -16.29
CA TYR A 206 6.14 4.31 -16.28
C TYR A 206 5.99 5.81 -16.61
N GLY A 207 7.03 6.50 -17.01
CA GLY A 207 6.98 7.92 -17.42
C GLY A 207 6.97 8.92 -16.26
N GLY A 208 7.31 8.50 -15.05
CA GLY A 208 7.43 9.39 -13.90
C GLY A 208 8.66 10.30 -14.00
N THR A 209 8.48 11.59 -13.74
CA THR A 209 9.58 12.55 -13.59
C THR A 209 10.19 12.38 -12.21
N VAL A 210 11.37 11.77 -12.14
CA VAL A 210 12.08 11.53 -10.86
C VAL A 210 13.06 12.67 -10.59
N ILE A 211 12.85 13.36 -9.46
CA ILE A 211 13.71 14.46 -8.98
C ILE A 211 14.53 13.97 -7.79
N ARG A 212 15.85 13.91 -7.95
CA ARG A 212 16.79 13.54 -6.88
C ARG A 212 17.19 14.79 -6.12
N ILE A 213 16.81 14.85 -4.85
CA ILE A 213 17.13 15.96 -3.94
C ILE A 213 18.51 15.70 -3.31
N ASP A 214 19.36 16.72 -3.27
CA ASP A 214 20.64 16.66 -2.57
C ASP A 214 20.40 16.74 -1.05
N GLY A 215 20.05 15.59 -0.48
CA GLY A 215 19.64 15.42 0.91
C GLY A 215 19.06 14.02 1.13
N ASP A 216 18.48 13.85 2.30
CA ASP A 216 17.80 12.64 2.72
C ASP A 216 16.31 12.61 2.29
N MET A 217 15.58 11.56 2.70
CA MET A 217 14.15 11.44 2.40
C MET A 217 13.30 12.50 3.09
N ALA A 218 13.75 13.06 4.24
CA ALA A 218 13.04 14.13 4.91
C ALA A 218 13.13 15.43 4.09
N ALA A 219 14.31 15.74 3.55
CA ALA A 219 14.51 16.86 2.63
C ALA A 219 13.64 16.70 1.36
N ALA A 220 13.65 15.52 0.75
CA ALA A 220 12.80 15.22 -0.43
C ALA A 220 11.31 15.41 -0.11
N SER A 221 10.87 15.01 1.08
CA SER A 221 9.48 15.14 1.52
C SER A 221 9.10 16.60 1.78
N ARG A 222 10.00 17.40 2.34
CA ARG A 222 9.81 18.85 2.56
C ARG A 222 9.65 19.58 1.24
N ILE A 223 10.58 19.38 0.29
CA ILE A 223 10.51 19.98 -1.04
C ILE A 223 9.23 19.58 -1.78
N CYS A 224 8.82 18.31 -1.70
CA CYS A 224 7.54 17.86 -2.27
C CYS A 224 6.35 18.67 -1.73
N LYS A 225 6.29 18.93 -0.41
CA LYS A 225 5.22 19.73 0.21
C LYS A 225 5.26 21.20 -0.25
N GLU A 226 6.46 21.79 -0.31
CA GLU A 226 6.64 23.17 -0.81
C GLU A 226 6.14 23.29 -2.26
N MET A 227 6.50 22.35 -3.14
CA MET A 227 6.03 22.34 -4.53
C MET A 227 4.50 22.16 -4.64
N VAL A 228 3.87 21.38 -3.75
CA VAL A 228 2.41 21.29 -3.67
C VAL A 228 1.79 22.63 -3.35
N GLN A 229 2.32 23.35 -2.37
CA GLN A 229 1.81 24.65 -1.95
C GLN A 229 2.02 25.73 -3.03
N GLU A 230 3.20 25.77 -3.65
CA GLU A 230 3.52 26.80 -4.64
C GLU A 230 2.87 26.58 -6.01
N LYS A 231 2.72 25.33 -6.44
CA LYS A 231 2.28 24.98 -7.80
C LYS A 231 0.86 24.41 -7.87
N GLY A 232 0.18 24.20 -6.74
CA GLY A 232 -1.13 23.58 -6.71
C GLY A 232 -1.12 22.10 -7.17
N TRP A 233 0.00 21.38 -7.01
CA TRP A 233 0.07 19.98 -7.40
C TRP A 233 -0.69 19.09 -6.45
N TYR A 234 -1.21 17.98 -6.95
CA TYR A 234 -1.93 17.02 -6.11
C TYR A 234 -0.97 16.05 -5.42
N GLN A 235 -0.94 16.08 -4.09
CA GLN A 235 -0.09 15.19 -3.30
C GLN A 235 -0.76 13.83 -3.07
N CYS A 236 -0.26 12.77 -3.69
CA CYS A 236 -0.73 11.39 -3.50
C CYS A 236 -0.07 10.67 -2.31
N GLY A 237 0.94 11.29 -1.67
CA GLY A 237 1.66 10.73 -0.53
C GLY A 237 1.15 11.24 0.82
N GLY A 238 1.88 10.85 1.90
CA GLY A 238 1.61 11.33 3.25
C GLY A 238 0.23 10.97 3.79
N PRO A 239 -0.46 11.92 4.45
CA PRO A 239 -1.76 11.68 5.10
C PRO A 239 -2.97 11.84 4.15
N ASN A 240 -2.81 11.60 2.85
CA ASN A 240 -3.91 11.74 1.90
C ASN A 240 -5.09 10.81 2.26
N PRO A 241 -6.31 11.35 2.53
CA PRO A 241 -7.48 10.58 2.97
C PRO A 241 -7.98 9.60 1.91
N TYR A 242 -7.94 9.98 0.63
CA TYR A 242 -8.39 9.12 -0.47
C TYR A 242 -7.48 7.92 -0.67
N ARG A 243 -6.19 8.05 -0.33
CA ARG A 243 -5.26 6.93 -0.33
C ARG A 243 -5.61 5.87 0.70
N VAL A 244 -6.09 6.27 1.86
CA VAL A 244 -6.58 5.34 2.90
C VAL A 244 -7.92 4.76 2.46
N ALA A 245 -8.83 5.58 1.93
CA ALA A 245 -10.14 5.16 1.43
C ALA A 245 -10.03 4.11 0.31
N GLY A 246 -9.12 4.28 -0.66
CA GLY A 246 -8.88 3.25 -1.68
C GLY A 246 -8.33 1.95 -1.11
N LYS A 247 -7.39 2.05 -0.14
CA LYS A 247 -6.81 0.85 0.49
C LYS A 247 -7.81 0.06 1.32
N ARG A 248 -8.76 0.69 2.01
CA ARG A 248 -9.74 -0.03 2.85
C ARG A 248 -10.52 -1.09 2.09
N THR A 249 -10.59 -1.01 0.75
CA THR A 249 -11.25 -2.02 -0.09
C THR A 249 -10.66 -3.42 0.06
N PHE A 250 -9.38 -3.56 0.48
CA PHE A 250 -8.84 -4.89 0.74
C PHE A 250 -9.54 -5.60 1.93
N ALA A 251 -9.99 -4.84 2.94
CA ALA A 251 -10.76 -5.39 4.05
C ALA A 251 -12.14 -5.90 3.58
N TYR A 252 -12.80 -5.13 2.71
CA TYR A 252 -14.03 -5.56 2.07
C TYR A 252 -13.83 -6.81 1.21
N GLY A 253 -12.75 -6.84 0.41
CA GLY A 253 -12.39 -8.01 -0.39
C GLY A 253 -12.10 -9.27 0.45
N ILE A 254 -11.50 -9.12 1.64
CA ILE A 254 -11.32 -10.24 2.58
C ILE A 254 -12.67 -10.77 3.05
N VAL A 255 -13.57 -9.89 3.51
CA VAL A 255 -14.90 -10.29 3.97
C VAL A 255 -15.71 -10.93 2.85
N GLN A 256 -15.65 -10.37 1.63
CA GLN A 256 -16.31 -10.93 0.45
C GLN A 256 -15.83 -12.37 0.16
N GLN A 257 -14.52 -12.62 0.24
CA GLN A 257 -13.92 -13.91 -0.10
C GLN A 257 -14.06 -14.96 1.01
N LEU A 258 -14.09 -14.52 2.29
CA LEU A 258 -14.32 -15.40 3.44
C LEU A 258 -15.81 -15.66 3.73
N GLY A 259 -16.69 -14.77 3.30
CA GLY A 259 -18.09 -14.75 3.72
C GLY A 259 -18.31 -14.28 5.17
N ARG A 260 -17.26 -13.84 5.86
CA ARG A 260 -17.27 -13.35 7.26
C ARG A 260 -16.04 -12.48 7.54
N ALA A 261 -16.04 -11.79 8.68
CA ALA A 261 -14.81 -11.19 9.20
C ALA A 261 -13.80 -12.28 9.62
N PRO A 262 -12.48 -12.09 9.42
CA PRO A 262 -11.48 -12.94 10.06
C PRO A 262 -11.44 -12.68 11.57
N ASP A 263 -10.94 -13.64 12.37
CA ASP A 263 -10.75 -13.44 13.81
C ASP A 263 -9.48 -12.61 14.09
N THR A 264 -8.47 -12.76 13.24
CA THR A 264 -7.19 -12.04 13.35
C THR A 264 -6.65 -11.65 11.98
N ILE A 265 -6.13 -10.42 11.86
CA ILE A 265 -5.43 -9.96 10.65
C ILE A 265 -4.07 -9.38 10.99
N LEU A 266 -3.03 -9.84 10.28
CA LEU A 266 -1.67 -9.30 10.38
C LEU A 266 -1.37 -8.37 9.22
N ILE A 267 -0.84 -7.18 9.51
CA ILE A 267 -0.61 -6.12 8.53
C ILE A 267 0.80 -5.55 8.69
N PRO A 268 1.58 -5.42 7.60
CA PRO A 268 2.89 -4.77 7.66
C PRO A 268 2.74 -3.29 8.00
N CYS A 269 3.51 -2.80 8.95
CA CYS A 269 3.34 -1.46 9.49
C CYS A 269 4.60 -0.59 9.35
N GLY A 270 4.78 0.06 8.19
CA GLY A 270 5.77 1.13 8.04
C GLY A 270 5.19 2.46 8.50
N GLY A 271 4.66 3.27 7.57
CA GLY A 271 3.97 4.52 7.91
C GLY A 271 2.58 4.35 8.55
N GLY A 272 2.02 3.13 8.58
CA GLY A 272 0.76 2.79 9.26
C GLY A 272 -0.52 2.88 8.40
N ALA A 273 -0.50 3.48 7.21
CA ALA A 273 -1.69 3.70 6.40
C ALA A 273 -2.46 2.41 6.01
N GLY A 274 -1.78 1.26 5.89
CA GLY A 274 -2.43 -0.04 5.64
C GLY A 274 -3.24 -0.52 6.84
N MET A 275 -2.67 -0.40 8.04
CA MET A 275 -3.32 -0.80 9.28
C MET A 275 -4.54 0.08 9.59
N VAL A 276 -4.41 1.40 9.37
CA VAL A 276 -5.53 2.35 9.52
C VAL A 276 -6.63 2.05 8.50
N ALA A 277 -6.28 1.73 7.25
CA ALA A 277 -7.24 1.37 6.22
C ALA A 277 -8.01 0.08 6.56
N ALA A 278 -7.34 -0.93 7.14
CA ALA A 278 -8.02 -2.12 7.66
C ALA A 278 -9.01 -1.77 8.76
N PHE A 279 -8.55 -1.01 9.74
CA PHE A 279 -9.39 -0.59 10.86
C PHE A 279 -10.63 0.18 10.38
N ASP A 280 -10.44 1.15 9.46
CA ASP A 280 -11.55 1.91 8.87
C ASP A 280 -12.54 0.97 8.16
N GLY A 281 -12.05 0.08 7.27
CA GLY A 281 -12.91 -0.81 6.50
C GLY A 281 -13.72 -1.79 7.37
N PHE A 282 -13.08 -2.43 8.35
CA PHE A 282 -13.79 -3.32 9.27
C PHE A 282 -14.75 -2.56 10.19
N SER A 283 -14.36 -1.37 10.68
CA SER A 283 -15.24 -0.54 11.53
C SER A 283 -16.50 -0.08 10.76
N GLU A 284 -16.36 0.30 9.50
CA GLU A 284 -17.47 0.68 8.63
C GLU A 284 -18.43 -0.51 8.41
N MET A 285 -17.88 -1.69 8.09
CA MET A 285 -18.70 -2.90 7.91
C MET A 285 -19.39 -3.34 9.19
N LEU A 286 -18.74 -3.23 10.36
CA LEU A 286 -19.37 -3.51 11.65
C LEU A 286 -20.50 -2.51 11.94
N ALA A 287 -20.27 -1.21 11.78
CA ALA A 287 -21.26 -0.20 12.00
C ALA A 287 -22.47 -0.31 11.04
N ALA A 288 -22.22 -0.80 9.81
CA ALA A 288 -23.27 -1.08 8.83
C ALA A 288 -24.00 -2.43 9.08
N GLY A 289 -23.53 -3.27 10.02
CA GLY A 289 -24.10 -4.58 10.31
C GLY A 289 -23.79 -5.67 9.26
N ILE A 290 -22.74 -5.47 8.47
CA ILE A 290 -22.29 -6.42 7.44
C ILE A 290 -21.44 -7.54 8.07
N ILE A 291 -20.71 -7.23 9.12
CA ILE A 291 -19.96 -8.18 9.95
C ILE A 291 -20.42 -8.07 11.39
N ASP A 292 -20.24 -9.11 12.17
CA ASP A 292 -20.70 -9.25 13.56
C ASP A 292 -19.63 -8.92 14.61
N HIS A 293 -18.35 -8.86 14.21
CA HIS A 293 -17.24 -8.53 15.09
C HIS A 293 -16.09 -7.84 14.37
N MET A 294 -15.26 -7.14 15.16
CA MET A 294 -13.99 -6.58 14.69
C MET A 294 -12.88 -7.63 14.75
N PRO A 295 -12.11 -7.82 13.67
CA PRO A 295 -10.88 -8.63 13.76
C PRO A 295 -9.90 -8.03 14.76
N ARG A 296 -9.13 -8.89 15.46
CA ARG A 296 -7.93 -8.45 16.16
C ARG A 296 -6.89 -8.00 15.15
N ILE A 297 -6.52 -6.72 15.18
CA ILE A 297 -5.59 -6.13 14.21
C ILE A 297 -4.18 -6.16 14.77
N VAL A 298 -3.31 -6.93 14.12
CA VAL A 298 -1.90 -7.10 14.50
C VAL A 298 -1.01 -6.35 13.53
N GLY A 299 -0.33 -5.32 14.01
CA GLY A 299 0.67 -4.60 13.23
C GLY A 299 2.04 -5.27 13.32
N VAL A 300 2.77 -5.39 12.22
CA VAL A 300 4.11 -5.98 12.22
C VAL A 300 5.13 -4.98 11.70
N GLN A 301 6.18 -4.73 12.49
CA GLN A 301 7.32 -3.90 12.15
C GLN A 301 8.62 -4.70 12.09
N LEU A 302 9.69 -4.06 11.63
CA LEU A 302 11.03 -4.64 11.66
C LEU A 302 11.71 -4.30 12.99
N THR A 303 12.50 -5.20 13.54
CA THR A 303 13.37 -4.91 14.70
C THR A 303 14.34 -3.74 14.41
N ALA A 304 14.67 -3.55 13.14
CA ALA A 304 15.52 -2.44 12.66
C ALA A 304 14.81 -1.08 12.63
N CYS A 305 13.46 -1.05 12.64
CA CYS A 305 12.67 0.18 12.63
C CYS A 305 11.26 -0.09 13.17
N ASN A 306 11.06 0.06 14.48
CA ASN A 306 9.88 -0.39 15.24
C ASN A 306 9.25 0.69 16.14
N PRO A 307 9.13 1.97 15.71
CA PRO A 307 8.67 3.04 16.59
C PRO A 307 7.27 2.81 17.17
N ILE A 308 6.35 2.21 16.37
CA ILE A 308 4.98 1.95 16.81
C ILE A 308 4.95 0.77 17.80
N ALA A 309 5.68 -0.31 17.51
CA ALA A 309 5.75 -1.47 18.41
C ALA A 309 6.40 -1.10 19.75
N THR A 310 7.42 -0.24 19.74
CA THR A 310 8.04 0.31 20.95
C THR A 310 7.03 1.12 21.76
N ALA A 311 6.31 2.05 21.13
CA ALA A 311 5.29 2.85 21.83
C ALA A 311 4.13 1.97 22.38
N PHE A 312 3.74 0.92 21.64
CA PHE A 312 2.71 -0.02 22.08
C PHE A 312 3.15 -0.76 23.34
N ARG A 313 4.38 -1.33 23.35
CA ARG A 313 4.98 -2.06 24.48
C ARG A 313 5.14 -1.17 25.71
N GLU A 314 5.47 0.11 25.51
CA GLU A 314 5.63 1.08 26.59
C GLU A 314 4.28 1.69 27.07
N GLY A 315 3.14 1.28 26.51
CA GLY A 315 1.83 1.81 26.87
C GLY A 315 1.57 3.25 26.45
N LYS A 316 2.41 3.83 25.55
CA LYS A 316 2.30 5.22 25.08
C LYS A 316 1.21 5.40 24.03
N ASP A 317 0.53 6.54 24.04
CA ASP A 317 -0.49 6.91 23.03
C ASP A 317 0.08 7.63 21.82
N THR A 318 1.34 8.04 21.88
CA THR A 318 2.05 8.73 20.80
C THR A 318 3.32 7.98 20.44
N VAL A 319 3.72 8.11 19.18
CA VAL A 319 4.94 7.49 18.67
C VAL A 319 6.05 8.51 18.61
N VAL A 320 7.19 8.17 19.19
CA VAL A 320 8.41 8.98 19.14
C VAL A 320 9.29 8.44 18.01
N PRO A 321 9.85 9.30 17.15
CA PRO A 321 10.82 8.88 16.14
C PRO A 321 12.01 8.14 16.75
N ILE A 322 12.49 7.09 16.06
CA ILE A 322 13.66 6.30 16.47
C ILE A 322 14.75 6.37 15.41
N GLU A 323 15.97 6.04 15.78
CA GLU A 323 17.05 5.80 14.83
C GLU A 323 16.84 4.48 14.12
N LYS A 324 16.99 4.48 12.78
CA LYS A 324 16.89 3.29 11.95
C LYS A 324 18.22 2.52 11.96
N LYS A 325 18.14 1.20 12.10
CA LYS A 325 19.26 0.31 11.82
C LYS A 325 19.16 -0.19 10.36
N PRO A 326 20.25 -0.65 9.74
CA PRO A 326 20.21 -1.27 8.42
C PRO A 326 19.24 -2.45 8.35
N SER A 327 18.50 -2.57 7.24
CA SER A 327 17.63 -3.72 6.94
C SER A 327 17.51 -3.91 5.44
N LEU A 328 17.24 -5.14 5.03
CA LEU A 328 16.97 -5.51 3.62
C LEU A 328 15.56 -5.12 3.16
N SER A 329 14.67 -4.72 4.06
CA SER A 329 13.30 -4.32 3.76
C SER A 329 13.09 -2.82 3.90
N ASP A 330 13.36 -2.04 2.86
CA ASP A 330 13.19 -0.58 2.87
C ASP A 330 11.72 -0.12 2.89
N ALA A 331 10.80 -0.92 2.36
CA ALA A 331 9.42 -0.49 2.08
C ALA A 331 8.59 -0.16 3.34
N ILE A 332 9.01 -0.67 4.51
CA ILE A 332 8.36 -0.41 5.81
C ILE A 332 9.30 0.25 6.83
N MET A 333 10.45 0.76 6.39
CA MET A 333 11.44 1.47 7.23
C MET A 333 11.03 2.94 7.46
N ASN A 334 9.95 3.18 8.19
CA ASN A 334 9.50 4.52 8.54
C ASN A 334 9.69 4.79 10.03
N ASN A 335 10.66 5.62 10.36
CA ASN A 335 11.02 5.96 11.76
C ASN A 335 10.14 7.06 12.39
N ASN A 336 9.37 7.79 11.57
CA ASN A 336 8.43 8.80 12.02
C ASN A 336 7.07 8.62 11.32
N PRO A 337 6.28 7.60 11.72
CA PRO A 337 5.06 7.22 11.03
C PRO A 337 3.92 8.21 11.30
N HIS A 338 3.41 8.88 10.27
CA HIS A 338 2.26 9.81 10.38
C HIS A 338 0.99 9.17 10.96
N TRP A 339 0.82 7.86 10.77
CA TRP A 339 -0.34 7.12 11.24
C TRP A 339 -0.10 6.37 12.55
N GLY A 340 1.05 6.58 13.21
CA GLY A 340 1.48 5.82 14.37
C GLY A 340 0.46 5.82 15.52
N LYS A 341 -0.06 6.98 15.91
CA LYS A 341 -1.13 7.14 16.92
C LYS A 341 -2.35 6.26 16.59
N TYR A 342 -2.81 6.30 15.35
CA TYR A 342 -3.99 5.55 14.92
C TYR A 342 -3.75 4.04 14.80
N CYS A 343 -2.51 3.62 14.53
CA CYS A 343 -2.12 2.22 14.62
C CYS A 343 -2.17 1.70 16.06
N LEU A 344 -1.69 2.51 17.03
CA LEU A 344 -1.81 2.17 18.46
C LEU A 344 -3.27 2.03 18.87
N GLN A 345 -4.13 2.97 18.47
CA GLN A 345 -5.56 2.92 18.71
C GLN A 345 -6.21 1.67 18.09
N ALA A 346 -5.91 1.39 16.81
CA ALA A 346 -6.43 0.22 16.11
C ALA A 346 -6.04 -1.09 16.80
N ALA A 347 -4.77 -1.27 17.15
CA ALA A 347 -4.32 -2.47 17.86
C ALA A 347 -5.04 -2.62 19.22
N ARG A 348 -5.06 -1.57 20.05
CA ARG A 348 -5.64 -1.64 21.39
C ARG A 348 -7.15 -1.83 21.39
N SER A 349 -7.88 -1.07 20.55
CA SER A 349 -9.35 -1.12 20.51
C SER A 349 -9.90 -2.44 19.97
N THR A 350 -9.09 -3.20 19.22
CA THR A 350 -9.50 -4.49 18.65
C THR A 350 -8.95 -5.70 19.45
N GLY A 351 -8.29 -5.48 20.61
CA GLY A 351 -7.60 -6.54 21.31
C GLY A 351 -6.45 -7.16 20.53
N GLY A 352 -5.92 -6.40 19.57
CA GLY A 352 -4.75 -6.77 18.76
C GLY A 352 -3.43 -6.48 19.47
N THR A 353 -2.34 -6.51 18.72
CA THR A 353 -0.99 -6.27 19.24
C THR A 353 -0.06 -5.70 18.18
N MET A 354 1.16 -5.34 18.60
CA MET A 354 2.26 -4.98 17.70
C MET A 354 3.40 -5.97 17.84
N LEU A 355 3.86 -6.54 16.74
CA LEU A 355 4.95 -7.51 16.69
C LEU A 355 6.14 -6.98 15.90
N GLU A 356 7.29 -7.56 16.14
CA GLU A 356 8.55 -7.20 15.49
C GLU A 356 9.22 -8.45 14.92
N VAL A 357 9.78 -8.35 13.71
CA VAL A 357 10.52 -9.42 13.07
C VAL A 357 11.89 -8.95 12.59
N SER A 358 12.88 -9.84 12.56
CA SER A 358 14.20 -9.57 12.04
C SER A 358 14.28 -9.83 10.53
N ASP A 359 15.39 -9.41 9.90
CA ASP A 359 15.67 -9.72 8.51
C ASP A 359 15.80 -11.24 8.29
N GLU A 360 16.41 -11.95 9.24
CA GLU A 360 16.51 -13.41 9.20
C GLU A 360 15.13 -14.09 9.23
N ASP A 361 14.19 -13.59 10.06
CA ASP A 361 12.84 -14.12 10.14
C ASP A 361 12.12 -14.03 8.80
N PHE A 362 12.10 -12.86 8.16
CA PHE A 362 11.40 -12.71 6.89
C PHE A 362 12.12 -13.39 5.71
N LEU A 363 13.44 -13.44 5.69
CA LEU A 363 14.19 -14.16 4.64
C LEU A 363 13.89 -15.66 4.66
N ARG A 364 13.89 -16.27 5.86
CA ARG A 364 13.47 -17.66 6.04
C ARG A 364 12.03 -17.84 5.54
N THR A 365 11.13 -16.95 5.93
CA THR A 365 9.71 -17.00 5.55
C THR A 365 9.48 -16.89 4.05
N ILE A 366 10.19 -16.00 3.33
CA ILE A 366 10.08 -15.89 1.86
C ILE A 366 10.38 -17.24 1.21
N ARG A 367 11.44 -17.92 1.64
CA ARG A 367 11.82 -19.23 1.10
C ARG A 367 10.83 -20.34 1.46
N GLU A 368 10.37 -20.36 2.70
CA GLU A 368 9.35 -21.31 3.14
C GLU A 368 8.05 -21.15 2.37
N LEU A 369 7.52 -19.92 2.22
CA LEU A 369 6.31 -19.64 1.43
C LEU A 369 6.47 -20.07 -0.04
N GLY A 370 7.63 -19.79 -0.64
CA GLY A 370 7.91 -20.23 -2.01
C GLY A 370 7.84 -21.76 -2.14
N ARG A 371 8.43 -22.51 -1.19
CA ARG A 371 8.51 -23.96 -1.21
C ARG A 371 7.22 -24.67 -0.79
N THR A 372 6.42 -24.06 0.08
CA THR A 372 5.23 -24.69 0.65
C THR A 372 3.92 -24.26 0.00
N GLU A 373 3.84 -22.98 -0.42
CA GLU A 373 2.63 -22.37 -0.94
C GLU A 373 2.75 -21.86 -2.38
N GLY A 374 3.97 -21.86 -2.95
CA GLY A 374 4.21 -21.30 -4.29
C GLY A 374 4.08 -19.77 -4.34
N ILE A 375 4.20 -19.09 -3.20
CA ILE A 375 4.01 -17.64 -3.09
C ILE A 375 5.38 -16.96 -3.02
N PHE A 376 5.68 -16.10 -4.00
CA PHE A 376 6.85 -15.22 -3.97
C PHE A 376 6.46 -13.82 -3.50
N VAL A 377 6.75 -13.52 -2.25
CA VAL A 377 6.38 -12.26 -1.57
C VAL A 377 7.61 -11.38 -1.34
N GLU A 378 7.43 -10.05 -1.41
CA GLU A 378 8.48 -9.09 -1.03
C GLU A 378 8.72 -9.10 0.50
N PRO A 379 9.91 -8.66 0.98
CA PRO A 379 10.21 -8.59 2.42
C PRO A 379 9.12 -7.89 3.24
N ALA A 380 8.59 -6.77 2.74
CA ALA A 380 7.55 -6.01 3.44
C ALA A 380 6.23 -6.79 3.64
N GLY A 381 5.90 -7.72 2.76
CA GLY A 381 4.73 -8.60 2.91
C GLY A 381 5.05 -9.82 3.78
N ALA A 382 6.25 -10.39 3.64
CA ALA A 382 6.69 -11.57 4.37
C ALA A 382 6.71 -11.39 5.89
N VAL A 383 6.88 -10.16 6.39
CA VAL A 383 6.91 -9.87 7.84
C VAL A 383 5.66 -10.35 8.56
N THR A 384 4.48 -10.32 7.92
CA THR A 384 3.23 -10.76 8.54
C THR A 384 3.22 -12.25 8.81
N VAL A 385 3.73 -13.02 7.87
CA VAL A 385 3.83 -14.48 8.01
C VAL A 385 4.97 -14.85 8.96
N ALA A 386 6.10 -14.14 8.89
CA ALA A 386 7.21 -14.33 9.82
C ALA A 386 6.83 -14.05 11.29
N ALA A 387 5.82 -13.20 11.51
CA ALA A 387 5.34 -12.88 12.85
C ALA A 387 4.42 -13.97 13.46
N LEU A 388 3.93 -14.95 12.69
CA LEU A 388 3.00 -15.98 13.18
C LEU A 388 3.58 -16.80 14.34
N ASP A 389 4.85 -17.19 14.27
CA ASP A 389 5.53 -17.94 15.32
C ASP A 389 5.64 -17.14 16.65
N LYS A 390 5.66 -15.81 16.56
CA LYS A 390 5.62 -14.92 17.72
C LYS A 390 4.18 -14.68 18.17
N LEU A 391 3.24 -14.58 17.23
CA LEU A 391 1.83 -14.37 17.53
C LEU A 391 1.27 -15.49 18.41
N ILE A 392 1.42 -16.76 18.01
CA ILE A 392 0.89 -17.90 18.75
C ILE A 392 1.51 -18.10 20.14
N ARG A 393 2.62 -17.42 20.44
CA ARG A 393 3.25 -17.36 21.76
C ARG A 393 2.86 -16.11 22.56
N THR A 394 2.09 -15.21 21.94
CA THR A 394 1.61 -14.00 22.61
C THR A 394 0.36 -14.35 23.42
N PRO A 395 0.29 -13.97 24.71
CA PRO A 395 -0.89 -14.25 25.53
C PRO A 395 -2.19 -13.81 24.88
N GLY A 396 -3.18 -14.70 24.82
CA GLY A 396 -4.49 -14.50 24.19
C GLY A 396 -4.52 -14.76 22.68
N PHE A 397 -3.39 -15.18 22.06
CA PHE A 397 -3.31 -15.53 20.64
C PHE A 397 -2.90 -17.01 20.41
N GLU A 398 -2.95 -17.85 21.42
CA GLU A 398 -2.63 -19.29 21.32
C GLU A 398 -3.54 -20.00 20.31
N GLN A 399 -4.77 -19.49 20.18
CA GLN A 399 -5.76 -19.91 19.17
C GLN A 399 -6.20 -18.65 18.39
N PRO A 400 -5.48 -18.26 17.33
CA PRO A 400 -5.76 -16.99 16.65
C PRO A 400 -7.04 -17.00 15.79
N GLY A 401 -7.69 -18.17 15.63
CA GLY A 401 -8.89 -18.34 14.80
C GLY A 401 -8.60 -18.21 13.30
N VAL A 402 -9.59 -17.83 12.52
CA VAL A 402 -9.43 -17.51 11.10
C VAL A 402 -8.47 -16.33 10.98
N THR A 403 -7.26 -16.63 10.51
CA THR A 403 -6.14 -15.69 10.48
C THR A 403 -5.79 -15.30 9.06
N VAL A 404 -5.70 -14.01 8.79
CA VAL A 404 -5.31 -13.47 7.48
C VAL A 404 -3.97 -12.74 7.60
N CYS A 405 -2.98 -13.13 6.79
CA CYS A 405 -1.75 -12.38 6.58
C CYS A 405 -1.85 -11.54 5.30
N ASN A 406 -1.70 -10.21 5.40
CA ASN A 406 -1.73 -9.32 4.24
C ASN A 406 -0.36 -9.24 3.60
N LEU A 407 -0.18 -9.92 2.45
CA LEU A 407 1.04 -9.95 1.64
C LEU A 407 1.04 -8.76 0.69
N THR A 408 1.64 -7.65 1.09
CA THR A 408 1.48 -6.33 0.49
C THR A 408 2.22 -6.08 -0.83
N GLY A 409 2.98 -7.08 -1.34
CA GLY A 409 3.66 -6.94 -2.63
C GLY A 409 4.38 -8.21 -3.06
N HIS A 410 4.65 -8.28 -4.37
CA HIS A 410 5.31 -9.41 -5.01
C HIS A 410 6.83 -9.39 -4.79
N GLY A 411 7.46 -10.56 -4.72
CA GLY A 411 8.91 -10.71 -4.55
C GLY A 411 9.76 -10.05 -5.63
N LEU A 412 9.23 -9.90 -6.84
CA LEU A 412 9.90 -9.17 -7.93
C LEU A 412 10.09 -7.66 -7.66
N ASN A 413 9.50 -7.10 -6.61
CA ASN A 413 9.83 -5.74 -6.16
C ASN A 413 11.21 -5.63 -5.51
N ALA A 414 11.76 -6.76 -5.01
CA ALA A 414 13.07 -6.86 -4.40
C ALA A 414 13.69 -8.26 -4.62
N PRO A 415 13.86 -8.73 -5.86
CA PRO A 415 14.28 -10.11 -6.15
C PRO A 415 15.67 -10.45 -5.58
N GLN A 416 16.56 -9.47 -5.53
CA GLN A 416 17.91 -9.62 -4.97
C GLN A 416 17.95 -9.95 -3.47
N VAL A 417 16.81 -9.81 -2.76
CA VAL A 417 16.72 -10.15 -1.33
C VAL A 417 16.42 -11.64 -1.13
N ALA A 418 15.75 -12.27 -2.09
CA ALA A 418 15.28 -13.65 -1.97
C ALA A 418 16.33 -14.69 -2.39
N THR A 419 17.28 -14.31 -3.25
CA THR A 419 18.32 -15.21 -3.80
C THR A 419 19.71 -14.73 -3.39
N ARG A 420 20.60 -15.66 -3.11
CA ARG A 420 22.01 -15.41 -2.80
C ARG A 420 22.86 -15.82 -3.99
N GLU A 421 24.01 -15.19 -4.20
CA GLU A 421 24.94 -15.53 -5.29
C GLU A 421 25.44 -16.98 -5.20
N ASP A 422 25.65 -17.49 -3.97
CA ASP A 422 26.06 -18.88 -3.72
C ASP A 422 24.96 -19.93 -3.97
N GLU A 423 23.71 -19.50 -4.23
CA GLU A 423 22.59 -20.36 -4.62
C GLU A 423 22.43 -20.50 -6.14
N TYR A 424 23.31 -19.86 -6.94
CA TYR A 424 23.25 -20.00 -8.39
C TYR A 424 23.66 -21.43 -8.80
N PRO A 425 22.80 -22.16 -9.56
CA PRO A 425 23.04 -23.56 -9.83
C PRO A 425 24.24 -23.77 -10.79
N ASP A 426 24.97 -24.86 -10.57
CA ASP A 426 26.05 -25.27 -11.46
C ASP A 426 25.54 -25.67 -12.83
N VAL A 427 26.36 -25.46 -13.85
CA VAL A 427 26.07 -25.94 -15.20
C VAL A 427 26.42 -27.42 -15.28
N VAL A 428 25.50 -28.23 -15.81
CA VAL A 428 25.71 -29.65 -16.07
C VAL A 428 25.83 -29.91 -17.58
N ALA A 429 26.54 -30.98 -17.97
CA ALA A 429 26.62 -31.37 -19.36
C ALA A 429 25.25 -31.72 -19.95
N PRO A 430 25.01 -31.48 -21.26
CA PRO A 430 23.70 -31.74 -21.88
C PRO A 430 23.50 -33.25 -22.18
N SER A 431 23.53 -34.09 -21.14
CA SER A 431 23.24 -35.51 -21.21
C SER A 431 22.35 -35.95 -20.06
N VAL A 432 21.59 -37.02 -20.25
CA VAL A 432 20.70 -37.59 -19.24
C VAL A 432 21.50 -38.04 -18.01
N GLU A 433 22.62 -38.70 -18.24
CA GLU A 433 23.50 -39.24 -17.19
C GLU A 433 24.05 -38.13 -16.29
N ALA A 434 24.45 -37.00 -16.87
CA ALA A 434 24.93 -35.85 -16.10
C ALA A 434 23.83 -35.19 -15.26
N VAL A 435 22.59 -35.10 -15.80
CA VAL A 435 21.42 -34.58 -15.09
C VAL A 435 21.03 -35.54 -13.97
N GLU A 436 20.96 -36.85 -14.20
CA GLU A 436 20.66 -37.84 -13.17
C GLU A 436 21.69 -37.80 -12.03
N ALA A 437 23.01 -37.77 -12.36
CA ALA A 437 24.04 -37.63 -11.34
C ALA A 437 23.88 -36.36 -10.50
N ARG A 438 23.52 -35.23 -11.10
CA ARG A 438 23.24 -33.99 -10.36
C ARG A 438 22.00 -34.10 -9.48
N LEU A 439 20.93 -34.72 -9.99
CA LEU A 439 19.70 -34.90 -9.20
C LEU A 439 19.93 -35.84 -7.99
N GLN A 440 20.73 -36.87 -8.15
CA GLN A 440 21.18 -37.74 -7.04
C GLN A 440 22.02 -36.97 -5.99
N ASP A 441 22.97 -36.13 -6.45
CA ASP A 441 23.83 -35.33 -5.57
C ASP A 441 23.04 -34.36 -4.69
N ILE A 442 21.96 -33.77 -5.25
CA ILE A 442 21.06 -32.86 -4.51
C ILE A 442 19.85 -33.55 -3.85
N GLY A 443 19.80 -34.91 -3.88
CA GLY A 443 18.76 -35.72 -3.22
C GLY A 443 17.34 -35.56 -3.77
N GLN A 444 17.23 -35.38 -5.10
CA GLN A 444 15.93 -35.29 -5.79
C GLN A 444 15.46 -36.61 -6.39
N ILE A 445 16.35 -37.53 -6.63
CA ILE A 445 16.09 -38.93 -7.06
C ILE A 445 16.99 -39.91 -6.35
#